data_b54757586ebda74a04b3aa55cb2a0f52
#
_entry.id   b54757586ebda74a04b3aa55cb2a0f52
#
_cell.length_a   1.000
_cell.length_b   1.000
_cell.length_c   1.000
_cell.angle_alpha   90.00
_cell.angle_beta   90.00
_cell.angle_gamma   90.00
#
_symmetry.space_group_name_H-M   'P 1'
#
loop_
_entity.id
_entity.type
_entity.pdbx_description
1 polymer ?
#
loop_
_entity_poly.entity_id
_entity_poly.type
_entity_poly.pdbx_seq_one_letter_code
_entity_poly.pdbx_strand_id
1 'polypeptide(L)'
;VDDIHVHKYGAHIFHTSNKKVWDYINTFAEFNNYINSPVASYKDELYNLPFNMNTFSKMWGIKTPQEAKDIIAKQIKELDIKEPKNLEEQALSLVGQDVYQKLIKGYTEKQWGRDCKDLPSFIIKRLPLRFVYDNNYFNDRFQGIPIGGYTPIVEKMLEGCDVLLNTDYFEYR
;
A
#
# COMPACT_ATOMS: atom_id res chain seq x y z
N VAL A 1 14.17 -17.04 -7.48
CA VAL A 1 13.67 -18.39 -7.75
C VAL A 1 13.36 -18.46 -9.25
N ASP A 2 13.95 -19.37 -9.99
CA ASP A 2 13.72 -19.58 -11.43
C ASP A 2 13.84 -18.28 -12.26
N ASP A 3 14.91 -17.50 -12.01
CA ASP A 3 15.19 -16.18 -12.59
C ASP A 3 14.14 -15.08 -12.30
N ILE A 4 13.22 -15.34 -11.34
CA ILE A 4 12.25 -14.37 -10.87
C ILE A 4 12.72 -13.78 -9.54
N HIS A 5 12.74 -12.45 -9.45
CA HIS A 5 13.02 -11.75 -8.19
C HIS A 5 11.82 -11.86 -7.25
N VAL A 6 12.04 -12.45 -6.08
CA VAL A 6 11.01 -12.66 -5.06
C VAL A 6 11.31 -11.81 -3.83
N HIS A 7 10.37 -10.94 -3.47
CA HIS A 7 10.44 -10.15 -2.23
C HIS A 7 9.90 -10.99 -1.07
N LYS A 8 10.79 -11.71 -0.36
CA LYS A 8 10.42 -12.68 0.69
C LYS A 8 9.71 -12.03 1.88
N TYR A 9 10.08 -10.81 2.24
CA TYR A 9 9.60 -10.12 3.45
C TYR A 9 8.68 -8.93 3.13
N GLY A 10 8.01 -8.96 1.99
CA GLY A 10 7.15 -7.90 1.50
C GLY A 10 7.76 -7.13 0.34
N ALA A 11 6.92 -6.52 -0.47
CA ALA A 11 7.35 -5.75 -1.63
C ALA A 11 8.08 -4.47 -1.19
N HIS A 12 9.30 -4.29 -1.70
CA HIS A 12 10.10 -3.10 -1.46
C HIS A 12 10.31 -2.40 -2.79
N ILE A 13 9.61 -1.31 -3.00
CA ILE A 13 9.75 -0.43 -4.16
C ILE A 13 10.31 0.89 -3.65
N PHE A 14 11.46 1.32 -4.17
CA PHE A 14 11.98 2.64 -3.83
C PHE A 14 11.13 3.71 -4.51
N HIS A 15 10.71 4.73 -3.77
CA HIS A 15 9.96 5.85 -4.32
C HIS A 15 10.26 7.14 -3.57
N THR A 16 10.29 8.25 -4.29
CA THR A 16 10.49 9.57 -3.71
C THR A 16 10.10 10.67 -4.70
N SER A 17 9.63 11.80 -4.21
CA SER A 17 9.48 13.03 -5.00
C SER A 17 10.69 13.96 -4.87
N ASN A 18 11.62 13.66 -3.96
CA ASN A 18 12.81 14.46 -3.74
C ASN A 18 13.92 14.09 -4.75
N LYS A 19 14.20 15.00 -5.68
CA LYS A 19 15.23 14.78 -6.71
C LYS A 19 16.63 14.53 -6.12
N LYS A 20 17.00 15.18 -5.02
CA LYS A 20 18.31 14.97 -4.38
C LYS A 20 18.45 13.55 -3.85
N VAL A 21 17.38 13.02 -3.25
CA VAL A 21 17.36 11.63 -2.76
C VAL A 21 17.43 10.66 -3.93
N TRP A 22 16.69 10.92 -5.01
CA TRP A 22 16.74 10.11 -6.22
C TRP A 22 18.13 10.11 -6.86
N ASP A 23 18.73 11.27 -7.03
CA ASP A 23 20.09 11.38 -7.59
C ASP A 23 21.12 10.66 -6.72
N TYR A 24 21.00 10.82 -5.38
CA TYR A 24 21.91 10.18 -4.44
C TYR A 24 21.81 8.64 -4.51
N ILE A 25 20.61 8.07 -4.46
CA ILE A 25 20.47 6.61 -4.50
C ILE A 25 20.94 6.01 -5.83
N ASN A 26 20.81 6.76 -6.94
CA ASN A 26 21.29 6.34 -8.25
C ASN A 26 22.84 6.36 -8.37
N THR A 27 23.56 6.90 -7.40
CA THR A 27 25.03 6.73 -7.35
C THR A 27 25.43 5.30 -6.92
N PHE A 28 24.53 4.57 -6.26
CA PHE A 28 24.79 3.22 -5.76
C PHE A 28 24.23 2.12 -6.66
N ALA A 29 23.12 2.38 -7.35
CA ALA A 29 22.50 1.41 -8.26
C ALA A 29 21.71 2.10 -9.36
N GLU A 30 21.52 1.40 -10.48
CA GLU A 30 20.56 1.75 -11.51
C GLU A 30 19.19 1.21 -11.12
N PHE A 31 18.13 2.02 -11.31
CA PHE A 31 16.75 1.63 -11.06
C PHE A 31 16.01 1.41 -12.38
N ASN A 32 15.16 0.38 -12.41
CA ASN A 32 14.22 0.20 -13.51
C ASN A 32 13.06 1.21 -13.41
N ASN A 33 12.21 1.23 -14.43
CA ASN A 33 11.01 2.09 -14.45
C ASN A 33 9.77 1.36 -13.94
N TYR A 34 9.92 0.51 -12.92
CA TYR A 34 8.79 -0.22 -12.36
C TYR A 34 7.79 0.73 -11.71
N ILE A 35 6.53 0.64 -12.15
CA ILE A 35 5.40 1.36 -11.56
C ILE A 35 4.62 0.40 -10.68
N ASN A 36 4.53 0.68 -9.39
CA ASN A 36 3.80 -0.16 -8.47
C ASN A 36 2.28 -0.03 -8.68
N SER A 37 1.68 -1.08 -9.23
CA SER A 37 0.23 -1.16 -9.50
C SER A 37 -0.33 -2.46 -8.89
N PRO A 38 -0.50 -2.51 -7.56
CA PRO A 38 -0.94 -3.72 -6.89
C PRO A 38 -2.39 -4.06 -7.22
N VAL A 39 -2.71 -5.34 -7.12
CA VAL A 39 -4.04 -5.89 -7.34
C VAL A 39 -4.47 -6.67 -6.11
N ALA A 40 -5.67 -6.40 -5.63
CA ALA A 40 -6.31 -7.16 -4.56
C ALA A 40 -7.17 -8.28 -5.15
N SER A 41 -7.06 -9.46 -4.58
CA SER A 41 -7.95 -10.59 -4.86
C SER A 41 -8.96 -10.73 -3.73
N TYR A 42 -10.25 -10.75 -4.09
CA TYR A 42 -11.34 -11.03 -3.17
C TYR A 42 -12.24 -12.11 -3.79
N LYS A 43 -12.21 -13.31 -3.21
CA LYS A 43 -12.85 -14.50 -3.82
C LYS A 43 -12.32 -14.67 -5.26
N ASP A 44 -13.19 -14.68 -6.25
CA ASP A 44 -12.82 -14.83 -7.67
C ASP A 44 -12.75 -13.49 -8.42
N GLU A 45 -12.76 -12.35 -7.70
CA GLU A 45 -12.70 -11.02 -8.28
C GLU A 45 -11.33 -10.37 -8.04
N LEU A 46 -10.83 -9.64 -9.04
CA LEU A 46 -9.61 -8.85 -8.97
C LEU A 46 -9.93 -7.36 -9.00
N TYR A 47 -9.33 -6.60 -8.08
CA TYR A 47 -9.52 -5.15 -7.95
C TYR A 47 -8.20 -4.42 -7.98
N ASN A 48 -8.12 -3.31 -8.72
CA ASN A 48 -6.96 -2.45 -8.74
C ASN A 48 -6.81 -1.69 -7.40
N LEU A 49 -5.56 -1.46 -6.99
CA LEU A 49 -5.20 -0.60 -5.88
C LEU A 49 -4.28 0.52 -6.39
N PRO A 50 -4.27 1.69 -5.72
CA PRO A 50 -5.13 2.12 -4.62
C PRO A 50 -6.61 2.17 -5.02
N PHE A 51 -7.52 2.40 -4.06
CA PHE A 51 -8.96 2.52 -4.33
C PHE A 51 -9.22 3.67 -5.29
N ASN A 52 -9.35 3.37 -6.57
CA ASN A 52 -9.48 4.34 -7.65
C ASN A 52 -10.67 4.04 -8.56
N MET A 53 -10.86 4.82 -9.62
CA MET A 53 -12.00 4.62 -10.51
C MET A 53 -12.02 3.26 -11.23
N ASN A 54 -10.84 2.62 -11.46
CA ASN A 54 -10.82 1.24 -12.00
C ASN A 54 -11.39 0.25 -10.97
N THR A 55 -11.09 0.46 -9.68
CA THR A 55 -11.65 -0.32 -8.57
C THR A 55 -13.16 -0.16 -8.50
N PHE A 56 -13.65 1.08 -8.51
CA PHE A 56 -15.07 1.39 -8.37
C PHE A 56 -15.88 0.99 -9.59
N SER A 57 -15.34 1.19 -10.79
CA SER A 57 -15.98 0.74 -12.03
C SER A 57 -16.14 -0.78 -12.09
N LYS A 58 -15.11 -1.51 -11.65
CA LYS A 58 -15.18 -2.98 -11.52
C LYS A 58 -16.20 -3.42 -10.47
N MET A 59 -16.25 -2.72 -9.35
CA MET A 59 -17.11 -3.09 -8.21
C MET A 59 -18.59 -2.82 -8.45
N TRP A 60 -18.91 -1.70 -9.10
CA TRP A 60 -20.29 -1.17 -9.22
C TRP A 60 -20.78 -0.97 -10.65
N GLY A 61 -19.95 -1.22 -11.67
CA GLY A 61 -20.35 -1.03 -13.08
C GLY A 61 -20.50 0.44 -13.50
N ILE A 62 -19.94 1.38 -12.72
CA ILE A 62 -20.03 2.83 -12.94
C ILE A 62 -18.89 3.36 -13.81
N LYS A 63 -19.02 4.60 -14.30
CA LYS A 63 -18.05 5.22 -15.19
C LYS A 63 -17.54 6.58 -14.71
N THR A 64 -18.28 7.26 -13.85
CA THR A 64 -17.97 8.63 -13.44
C THR A 64 -17.59 8.74 -11.98
N PRO A 65 -16.70 9.68 -11.62
CA PRO A 65 -16.37 9.99 -10.22
C PRO A 65 -17.58 10.34 -9.37
N GLN A 66 -18.60 10.98 -9.95
CA GLN A 66 -19.79 11.38 -9.20
C GLN A 66 -20.61 10.17 -8.76
N GLU A 67 -20.82 9.20 -9.66
CA GLU A 67 -21.50 7.94 -9.31
C GLU A 67 -20.82 7.21 -8.17
N ALA A 68 -19.47 7.14 -8.18
CA ALA A 68 -18.71 6.53 -7.10
C ALA A 68 -18.91 7.25 -5.75
N LYS A 69 -18.84 8.57 -5.76
CA LYS A 69 -19.07 9.41 -4.56
C LYS A 69 -20.47 9.22 -4.01
N ASP A 70 -21.49 9.17 -4.88
CA ASP A 70 -22.88 9.02 -4.49
C ASP A 70 -23.16 7.65 -3.85
N ILE A 71 -22.58 6.57 -4.40
CA ILE A 71 -22.68 5.22 -3.83
C ILE A 71 -22.04 5.18 -2.43
N ILE A 72 -20.80 5.69 -2.30
CA ILE A 72 -20.07 5.70 -1.04
C ILE A 72 -20.84 6.54 0.00
N ALA A 73 -21.29 7.75 -0.37
CA ALA A 73 -22.03 8.62 0.52
C ALA A 73 -23.36 7.98 0.98
N LYS A 74 -24.07 7.28 0.09
CA LYS A 74 -25.28 6.53 0.41
C LYS A 74 -24.99 5.44 1.44
N GLN A 75 -23.97 4.62 1.22
CA GLN A 75 -23.60 3.54 2.15
C GLN A 75 -23.19 4.07 3.51
N ILE A 76 -22.39 5.14 3.57
CA ILE A 76 -21.98 5.79 4.82
C ILE A 76 -23.22 6.32 5.58
N LYS A 77 -24.15 6.95 4.86
CA LYS A 77 -25.39 7.48 5.45
C LYS A 77 -26.28 6.37 6.02
N GLU A 78 -26.40 5.24 5.32
CA GLU A 78 -27.20 4.09 5.76
C GLU A 78 -26.62 3.43 7.02
N LEU A 79 -25.30 3.45 7.19
CA LEU A 79 -24.60 2.93 8.38
C LEU A 79 -24.75 3.81 9.61
N ASP A 80 -24.99 5.11 9.45
CA ASP A 80 -25.17 6.14 10.49
C ASP A 80 -24.14 6.10 11.65
N ILE A 81 -22.88 5.77 11.34
CA ILE A 81 -21.79 5.70 12.31
C ILE A 81 -21.26 7.12 12.56
N LYS A 82 -21.57 7.70 13.73
CA LYS A 82 -21.13 9.06 14.09
C LYS A 82 -19.81 9.09 14.84
N GLU A 83 -19.60 8.13 15.74
CA GLU A 83 -18.43 8.01 16.59
C GLU A 83 -17.85 6.58 16.49
N PRO A 84 -16.93 6.33 15.55
CA PRO A 84 -16.36 4.99 15.37
C PRO A 84 -15.57 4.54 16.60
N LYS A 85 -15.89 3.38 17.16
CA LYS A 85 -15.27 2.83 18.37
C LYS A 85 -14.09 1.91 18.07
N ASN A 86 -14.07 1.33 16.90
CA ASN A 86 -13.07 0.36 16.45
C ASN A 86 -12.70 0.57 14.99
N LEU A 87 -11.73 -0.21 14.48
CA LEU A 87 -11.24 -0.10 13.11
C LEU A 87 -12.33 -0.40 12.08
N GLU A 88 -13.22 -1.37 12.33
CA GLU A 88 -14.32 -1.69 11.41
C GLU A 88 -15.24 -0.49 11.23
N GLU A 89 -15.73 0.07 12.31
CA GLU A 89 -16.62 1.23 12.28
C GLU A 89 -15.95 2.45 11.64
N GLN A 90 -14.66 2.65 11.92
CA GLN A 90 -13.86 3.72 11.30
C GLN A 90 -13.75 3.54 9.79
N ALA A 91 -13.41 2.34 9.33
CA ALA A 91 -13.30 2.05 7.91
C ALA A 91 -14.67 2.22 7.21
N LEU A 92 -15.73 1.65 7.77
CA LEU A 92 -17.09 1.76 7.26
C LEU A 92 -17.53 3.23 7.12
N SER A 93 -17.21 4.08 8.10
CA SER A 93 -17.53 5.51 8.07
C SER A 93 -16.74 6.30 7.01
N LEU A 94 -15.62 5.76 6.53
CA LEU A 94 -14.76 6.41 5.53
C LEU A 94 -15.06 5.98 4.10
N VAL A 95 -15.34 4.69 3.87
CA VAL A 95 -15.39 4.12 2.52
C VAL A 95 -16.66 3.34 2.20
N GLY A 96 -17.57 3.19 3.16
CA GLY A 96 -18.80 2.40 3.00
C GLY A 96 -18.57 0.88 3.10
N GLN A 97 -19.69 0.15 2.99
CA GLN A 97 -19.73 -1.30 3.23
C GLN A 97 -18.93 -2.11 2.20
N ASP A 98 -19.10 -1.82 0.91
CA ASP A 98 -18.55 -2.66 -0.15
C ASP A 98 -17.03 -2.63 -0.19
N VAL A 99 -16.44 -1.43 -0.11
CA VAL A 99 -14.97 -1.24 -0.11
C VAL A 99 -14.38 -1.85 1.16
N TYR A 100 -15.01 -1.63 2.32
CA TYR A 100 -14.58 -2.25 3.57
C TYR A 100 -14.56 -3.78 3.45
N GLN A 101 -15.69 -4.37 3.08
CA GLN A 101 -15.85 -5.83 3.06
C GLN A 101 -14.92 -6.52 2.07
N LYS A 102 -14.77 -5.95 0.87
CA LYS A 102 -14.00 -6.59 -0.21
C LYS A 102 -12.50 -6.35 -0.12
N LEU A 103 -12.08 -5.17 0.35
CA LEU A 103 -10.70 -4.73 0.15
C LEU A 103 -9.93 -4.38 1.44
N ILE A 104 -10.63 -4.21 2.57
CA ILE A 104 -10.00 -3.79 3.83
C ILE A 104 -10.03 -4.91 4.86
N LYS A 105 -11.22 -5.45 5.13
CA LYS A 105 -11.43 -6.41 6.21
C LYS A 105 -10.43 -7.56 6.18
N GLY A 106 -10.47 -8.38 5.14
CA GLY A 106 -9.65 -9.59 5.06
C GLY A 106 -8.13 -9.31 5.08
N TYR A 107 -7.69 -8.23 4.42
CA TYR A 107 -6.29 -7.81 4.47
C TYR A 107 -5.88 -7.40 5.88
N THR A 108 -6.69 -6.58 6.55
CA THR A 108 -6.41 -6.08 7.89
C THR A 108 -6.39 -7.21 8.92
N GLU A 109 -7.38 -8.10 8.89
CA GLU A 109 -7.46 -9.25 9.80
C GLU A 109 -6.27 -10.21 9.62
N LYS A 110 -5.86 -10.46 8.37
CA LYS A 110 -4.65 -11.24 8.07
C LYS A 110 -3.38 -10.58 8.60
N GLN A 111 -3.26 -9.26 8.42
CA GLN A 111 -2.09 -8.50 8.83
C GLN A 111 -1.93 -8.47 10.36
N TRP A 112 -3.03 -8.29 11.09
CA TRP A 112 -3.04 -8.12 12.54
C TRP A 112 -3.31 -9.41 13.32
N GLY A 113 -3.76 -10.47 12.65
CA GLY A 113 -4.16 -11.73 13.28
C GLY A 113 -5.35 -11.59 14.24
N ARG A 114 -6.20 -10.54 14.05
CA ARG A 114 -7.33 -10.20 14.93
C ARG A 114 -8.48 -9.65 14.09
N ASP A 115 -9.71 -9.79 14.61
CA ASP A 115 -10.90 -9.18 14.00
C ASP A 115 -10.78 -7.64 14.00
N CYS A 116 -11.26 -7.00 12.93
CA CYS A 116 -11.26 -5.54 12.82
C CYS A 116 -12.02 -4.84 13.94
N LYS A 117 -13.00 -5.51 14.58
CA LYS A 117 -13.74 -5.00 15.73
C LYS A 117 -12.89 -4.89 16.99
N ASP A 118 -11.85 -5.71 17.10
CA ASP A 118 -10.94 -5.75 18.24
C ASP A 118 -9.74 -4.80 18.06
N LEU A 119 -9.66 -4.10 16.92
CA LEU A 119 -8.60 -3.17 16.61
C LEU A 119 -9.04 -1.72 16.84
N PRO A 120 -8.17 -0.87 17.41
CA PRO A 120 -8.54 0.53 17.67
C PRO A 120 -8.75 1.34 16.37
N SER A 121 -9.70 2.26 16.40
CA SER A 121 -10.09 3.09 15.25
C SER A 121 -8.94 3.95 14.70
N PHE A 122 -7.98 4.36 15.54
CA PHE A 122 -6.87 5.23 15.11
C PHE A 122 -5.89 4.56 14.13
N ILE A 123 -5.91 3.24 13.98
CA ILE A 123 -5.08 2.51 13.00
C ILE A 123 -5.42 2.97 11.58
N ILE A 124 -6.70 3.23 11.31
CA ILE A 124 -7.16 3.78 10.03
C ILE A 124 -7.73 5.18 10.25
N LYS A 125 -6.89 6.19 10.27
CA LYS A 125 -7.34 7.59 10.40
C LYS A 125 -7.94 8.13 9.10
N ARG A 126 -7.47 7.65 7.95
CA ARG A 126 -7.93 8.03 6.61
C ARG A 126 -7.64 6.91 5.63
N LEU A 127 -8.50 6.77 4.64
CA LEU A 127 -8.31 5.88 3.50
C LEU A 127 -8.33 6.74 2.23
N PRO A 128 -7.25 6.73 1.43
CA PRO A 128 -7.18 7.57 0.24
C PRO A 128 -8.07 6.99 -0.87
N LEU A 129 -9.25 7.58 -1.05
CA LEU A 129 -10.09 7.31 -2.22
C LEU A 129 -9.66 8.23 -3.36
N ARG A 130 -9.36 7.65 -4.52
CA ARG A 130 -8.94 8.39 -5.72
C ARG A 130 -10.04 8.32 -6.77
N PHE A 131 -10.64 9.46 -7.09
CA PHE A 131 -11.69 9.54 -8.10
C PHE A 131 -11.13 9.85 -9.50
N VAL A 132 -10.04 9.13 -9.84
CA VAL A 132 -9.34 9.19 -11.13
C VAL A 132 -9.01 7.77 -11.60
N TYR A 133 -8.83 7.57 -12.90
CA TYR A 133 -8.40 6.30 -13.50
C TYR A 133 -6.86 6.22 -13.50
N ASP A 134 -6.26 5.98 -12.32
CA ASP A 134 -4.83 5.87 -12.16
C ASP A 134 -4.50 4.73 -11.18
N ASN A 135 -3.79 3.71 -11.65
CA ASN A 135 -3.37 2.55 -10.87
C ASN A 135 -1.98 2.71 -10.23
N ASN A 136 -1.30 3.83 -10.45
CA ASN A 136 -0.03 4.08 -9.79
C ASN A 136 -0.26 4.21 -8.28
N TYR A 137 0.29 3.28 -7.50
CA TYR A 137 0.10 3.25 -6.04
C TYR A 137 0.74 4.46 -5.35
N PHE A 138 1.92 4.86 -5.80
CA PHE A 138 2.62 6.03 -5.26
C PHE A 138 2.30 7.30 -6.03
N ASN A 139 2.26 8.43 -5.32
CA ASN A 139 2.15 9.76 -5.93
C ASN A 139 3.52 10.39 -6.21
N ASP A 140 4.60 9.68 -5.88
CA ASP A 140 5.95 10.16 -6.04
C ASP A 140 6.38 10.20 -7.50
N ARG A 141 7.20 11.21 -7.83
CA ARG A 141 7.70 11.43 -9.19
C ARG A 141 8.63 10.32 -9.66
N PHE A 142 9.42 9.77 -8.74
CA PHE A 142 10.41 8.75 -9.01
C PHE A 142 10.05 7.48 -8.27
N GLN A 143 10.11 6.35 -8.95
CA GLN A 143 9.93 5.04 -8.35
C GLN A 143 10.62 3.97 -9.20
N GLY A 144 11.01 2.86 -8.58
CA GLY A 144 11.63 1.75 -9.27
C GLY A 144 12.14 0.69 -8.32
N ILE A 145 12.63 -0.39 -8.91
CA ILE A 145 13.33 -1.46 -8.21
C ILE A 145 14.77 -1.45 -8.73
N PRO A 146 15.77 -1.54 -7.83
CA PRO A 146 17.18 -1.54 -8.27
C PRO A 146 17.48 -2.79 -9.09
N ILE A 147 18.18 -2.60 -10.23
CA ILE A 147 18.66 -3.68 -11.06
C ILE A 147 19.72 -4.45 -10.28
N GLY A 148 19.57 -5.77 -10.16
CA GLY A 148 20.43 -6.62 -9.33
C GLY A 148 20.03 -6.72 -7.85
N GLY A 149 18.92 -6.05 -7.43
CA GLY A 149 18.39 -6.11 -6.08
C GLY A 149 18.96 -5.06 -5.13
N TYR A 150 18.55 -5.11 -3.86
CA TYR A 150 18.91 -4.09 -2.86
C TYR A 150 20.26 -4.33 -2.18
N THR A 151 20.72 -5.57 -2.10
CA THR A 151 21.98 -5.93 -1.41
C THR A 151 23.20 -5.13 -1.94
N PRO A 152 23.42 -5.02 -3.28
CA PRO A 152 24.52 -4.24 -3.80
C PRO A 152 24.53 -2.77 -3.42
N ILE A 153 23.35 -2.17 -3.18
CA ILE A 153 23.25 -0.79 -2.70
C ILE A 153 23.83 -0.67 -1.30
N VAL A 154 23.44 -1.60 -0.40
CA VAL A 154 23.90 -1.61 0.99
C VAL A 154 25.41 -1.87 1.03
N GLU A 155 25.91 -2.82 0.24
CA GLU A 155 27.33 -3.12 0.12
C GLU A 155 28.14 -1.88 -0.28
N LYS A 156 27.71 -1.17 -1.32
CA LYS A 156 28.37 0.07 -1.75
C LYS A 156 28.28 1.20 -0.72
N MET A 157 27.15 1.32 0.00
CA MET A 157 27.02 2.30 1.06
C MET A 157 27.92 2.03 2.26
N LEU A 158 28.30 0.76 2.47
CA LEU A 158 29.17 0.32 3.56
C LEU A 158 30.65 0.25 3.16
N GLU A 159 31.01 0.59 1.92
CA GLU A 159 32.40 0.63 1.50
C GLU A 159 33.23 1.51 2.43
N GLY A 160 34.32 0.94 2.97
CA GLY A 160 35.18 1.60 3.96
C GLY A 160 34.69 1.55 5.40
N CYS A 161 33.60 0.85 5.69
CA CYS A 161 33.13 0.58 7.04
C CYS A 161 33.47 -0.84 7.49
N ASP A 162 33.82 -1.03 8.77
CA ASP A 162 33.92 -2.34 9.39
C ASP A 162 32.52 -2.86 9.71
N VAL A 163 32.14 -3.99 9.08
CA VAL A 163 30.81 -4.59 9.23
C VAL A 163 30.89 -5.88 10.01
N LEU A 164 30.25 -5.92 11.17
CA LEU A 164 30.14 -7.11 12.01
C LEU A 164 28.77 -7.74 11.83
N LEU A 165 28.73 -8.90 11.17
CA LEU A 165 27.49 -9.67 10.99
C LEU A 165 27.21 -10.52 12.24
N ASN A 166 25.93 -10.88 12.46
CA ASN A 166 25.47 -11.70 13.59
C ASN A 166 25.89 -11.15 14.97
N THR A 167 26.00 -9.84 15.08
CA THR A 167 26.42 -9.15 16.30
C THR A 167 25.26 -8.30 16.80
N ASP A 168 24.79 -8.60 18.02
CA ASP A 168 23.79 -7.75 18.69
C ASP A 168 24.47 -6.47 19.20
N TYR A 169 23.93 -5.33 18.85
CA TYR A 169 24.46 -4.04 19.26
C TYR A 169 24.50 -3.88 20.79
N PHE A 170 23.49 -4.37 21.50
CA PHE A 170 23.40 -4.23 22.95
C PHE A 170 24.36 -5.17 23.71
N GLU A 171 24.76 -6.29 23.08
CA GLU A 171 25.79 -7.18 23.62
C GLU A 171 27.21 -6.69 23.31
N TYR A 172 27.38 -5.98 22.17
CA TYR A 172 28.67 -5.48 21.71
C TYR A 172 29.05 -4.14 22.37
N ARG A 173 28.09 -3.33 22.82
CA ARG A 173 28.24 -1.98 23.36
C ARG A 173 28.96 -1.92 24.72
#